data_4acdcb53f3dc98abcc3d18909ce75edc
#
_entry.id   4acdcb53f3dc98abcc3d18909ce75edc
#
_cell.length_a   1.000
_cell.length_b   1.000
_cell.length_c   1.000
_cell.angle_alpha   90.00
_cell.angle_beta   90.00
_cell.angle_gamma   90.00
#
_symmetry.space_group_name_H-M   'P 1'
#
loop_
_entity.id
_entity.type
_entity.pdbx_description
1 polymer ?
#
loop_
_entity_poly.entity_id
_entity_poly.type
_entity_poly.pdbx_seq_one_letter_code
_entity_poly.pdbx_strand_id
1 'polypeptide(L)'
;MGETDGFDPADSGETPQEHAERTETRSEIQRAISAVPETMREVFLLRDVHGLSVEETAQALQIAQGTVKSRLARAREKIAAELKRRGVGQTGGERHAV
;
A
#
# COMPACT_ATOMS: atom_id res chain seq x y z
N MET A 1 -19.08 16.16 1.56
CA MET A 1 -18.97 15.79 1.86
C MET A 1 -18.55 15.15 2.46
N GLY A 2 -18.31 15.26 2.89
CA GLY A 2 -17.70 14.73 3.59
C GLY A 2 -17.89 13.54 3.75
N GLU A 3 -18.36 13.36 3.63
CA GLU A 3 -18.62 12.45 3.82
C GLU A 3 -17.91 11.69 3.55
N THR A 4 -17.37 12.02 3.35
CA THR A 4 -16.71 11.49 3.06
C THR A 4 -16.30 10.48 3.44
N ASP A 5 -15.83 10.36 3.82
CA ASP A 5 -15.57 9.38 4.27
C ASP A 5 -16.56 8.90 4.89
N GLY A 6 -17.45 9.34 5.18
CA GLY A 6 -18.52 8.87 5.80
C GLY A 6 -18.31 7.68 6.66
N PHE A 7 -17.12 7.33 6.99
CA PHE A 7 -16.89 6.16 7.79
C PHE A 7 -17.34 6.39 9.21
N ASP A 8 -18.09 5.43 9.77
CA ASP A 8 -18.57 5.52 11.13
C ASP A 8 -18.18 4.23 11.81
N PRO A 9 -17.30 4.27 12.79
CA PRO A 9 -16.88 3.04 13.47
C PRO A 9 -18.05 2.26 14.06
N ALA A 10 -19.09 2.94 14.49
CA ALA A 10 -20.24 2.24 15.04
C ALA A 10 -20.94 1.42 13.99
N ASP A 11 -21.00 1.93 12.77
CA ASP A 11 -21.66 1.20 11.71
C ASP A 11 -20.84 0.00 11.27
N SER A 12 -19.55 0.05 11.42
CA SER A 12 -18.72 -1.07 11.02
C SER A 12 -18.51 -2.06 12.14
N GLY A 13 -18.94 -1.72 13.31
CA GLY A 13 -18.73 -2.61 14.46
C GLY A 13 -17.40 -2.42 15.12
N GLU A 14 -16.60 -1.45 14.66
CA GLU A 14 -15.30 -1.19 15.23
C GLU A 14 -15.40 -0.34 16.47
N THR A 15 -14.53 -0.57 17.45
CA THR A 15 -14.44 0.33 18.59
C THR A 15 -13.63 1.55 18.17
N PRO A 16 -13.73 2.65 18.91
CA PRO A 16 -12.92 3.81 18.58
C PRO A 16 -11.43 3.52 18.58
N GLN A 17 -10.99 2.64 19.47
CA GLN A 17 -9.58 2.30 19.51
C GLN A 17 -9.17 1.51 18.27
N GLU A 18 -9.98 0.56 17.85
CA GLU A 18 -9.70 -0.21 16.67
C GLU A 18 -9.68 0.68 15.43
N HIS A 19 -10.58 1.66 15.38
CA HIS A 19 -10.61 2.57 14.26
C HIS A 19 -9.33 3.41 14.23
N ALA A 20 -8.89 3.90 15.38
CA ALA A 20 -7.68 4.70 15.45
C ALA A 20 -6.46 3.90 15.04
N GLU A 21 -6.39 2.65 15.47
CA GLU A 21 -5.27 1.79 15.12
C GLU A 21 -5.22 1.52 13.62
N ARG A 22 -6.38 1.30 13.03
CA ARG A 22 -6.42 1.04 11.61
C ARG A 22 -6.03 2.28 10.80
N THR A 23 -6.45 3.45 11.25
CA THR A 23 -6.09 4.70 10.59
C THR A 23 -4.60 4.95 10.68
N GLU A 24 -4.02 4.64 11.82
CA GLU A 24 -2.60 4.80 12.02
C GLU A 24 -1.82 3.87 11.09
N THR A 25 -2.26 2.63 10.97
CA THR A 25 -1.63 1.67 10.07
C THR A 25 -1.72 2.14 8.63
N ARG A 26 -2.87 2.67 8.24
CA ARG A 26 -3.03 3.18 6.89
C ARG A 26 -2.08 4.32 6.61
N SER A 27 -1.87 5.20 7.59
CA SER A 27 -0.93 6.30 7.43
C SER A 27 0.49 5.80 7.25
N GLU A 28 0.86 4.77 8.00
CA GLU A 28 2.20 4.20 7.86
C GLU A 28 2.39 3.57 6.49
N ILE A 29 1.36 2.91 5.98
CA ILE A 29 1.45 2.33 4.65
C ILE A 29 1.63 3.42 3.61
N GLN A 30 0.90 4.51 3.74
CA GLN A 30 1.04 5.62 2.80
C GLN A 30 2.43 6.23 2.85
N ARG A 31 3.01 6.34 4.04
CA ARG A 31 4.36 6.85 4.17
C ARG A 31 5.37 5.91 3.55
N ALA A 32 5.16 4.61 3.70
CA ALA A 32 6.06 3.63 3.10
C ALA A 32 6.02 3.73 1.59
N ILE A 33 4.82 3.88 1.03
CA ILE A 33 4.69 4.01 -0.42
C ILE A 33 5.36 5.29 -0.90
N SER A 34 5.19 6.38 -0.15
CA SER A 34 5.77 7.66 -0.53
C SER A 34 7.29 7.64 -0.49
N ALA A 35 7.88 6.74 0.27
CA ALA A 35 9.33 6.65 0.37
C ALA A 35 9.96 5.94 -0.81
N VAL A 36 9.16 5.33 -1.68
CA VAL A 36 9.67 4.59 -2.83
C VAL A 36 9.89 5.57 -3.99
N PRO A 37 10.94 5.38 -4.79
CA PRO A 37 11.17 6.29 -5.93
C PRO A 37 9.95 6.39 -6.83
N GLU A 38 9.75 7.55 -7.40
CA GLU A 38 8.54 7.84 -8.14
C GLU A 38 8.24 6.86 -9.26
N THR A 39 9.26 6.46 -10.02
CA THR A 39 9.04 5.57 -11.15
C THR A 39 8.55 4.19 -10.71
N MET A 40 8.95 3.76 -9.53
CA MET A 40 8.48 2.49 -9.01
C MET A 40 7.13 2.66 -8.34
N ARG A 41 6.95 3.80 -7.67
CA ARG A 41 5.70 4.07 -6.97
C ARG A 41 4.52 4.13 -7.93
N GLU A 42 4.70 4.79 -9.08
CA GLU A 42 3.59 4.91 -10.01
C GLU A 42 3.18 3.56 -10.58
N VAL A 43 4.14 2.67 -10.84
CA VAL A 43 3.81 1.34 -11.32
C VAL A 43 3.04 0.57 -10.24
N PHE A 44 3.50 0.66 -9.00
CA PHE A 44 2.85 -0.01 -7.91
C PHE A 44 1.41 0.49 -7.73
N LEU A 45 1.23 1.81 -7.79
CA LEU A 45 -0.11 2.36 -7.60
C LEU A 45 -1.06 1.93 -8.70
N LEU A 46 -0.61 1.94 -9.95
CA LEU A 46 -1.48 1.54 -11.03
C LEU A 46 -1.80 0.06 -10.99
N ARG A 47 -0.80 -0.77 -10.70
CA ARG A 47 -1.01 -2.21 -10.71
C ARG A 47 -1.72 -2.72 -9.46
N ASP A 48 -1.21 -2.35 -8.29
CA ASP A 48 -1.66 -2.96 -7.04
C ASP A 48 -2.77 -2.19 -6.34
N VAL A 49 -2.86 -0.90 -6.55
CA VAL A 49 -3.90 -0.11 -5.90
C VAL A 49 -5.08 0.10 -6.84
N HIS A 50 -4.80 0.47 -8.07
CA HIS A 50 -5.88 0.74 -9.02
C HIS A 50 -6.29 -0.46 -9.85
N GLY A 51 -5.53 -1.53 -9.80
CA GLY A 51 -5.94 -2.78 -10.46
C GLY A 51 -5.77 -2.85 -11.95
N LEU A 52 -4.93 -1.99 -12.53
CA LEU A 52 -4.68 -2.08 -13.95
C LEU A 52 -3.85 -3.31 -14.27
N SER A 53 -4.04 -3.85 -15.46
CA SER A 53 -3.21 -4.96 -15.92
C SER A 53 -1.81 -4.46 -16.24
N VAL A 54 -0.87 -5.38 -16.45
CA VAL A 54 0.47 -5.03 -16.88
C VAL A 54 0.41 -4.26 -18.19
N GLU A 55 -0.44 -4.73 -19.11
CA GLU A 55 -0.58 -4.10 -20.39
C GLU A 55 -1.12 -2.69 -20.26
N GLU A 56 -2.16 -2.52 -19.47
CA GLU A 56 -2.74 -1.20 -19.25
C GLU A 56 -1.77 -0.25 -18.58
N THR A 57 -1.01 -0.77 -17.61
CA THR A 57 -0.02 0.05 -16.93
C THR A 57 1.07 0.48 -17.90
N ALA A 58 1.54 -0.44 -18.74
CA ALA A 58 2.58 -0.11 -19.71
C ALA A 58 2.09 0.96 -20.66
N GLN A 59 0.85 0.87 -21.09
CA GLN A 59 0.30 1.88 -21.98
C GLN A 59 0.15 3.22 -21.28
N ALA A 60 -0.35 3.21 -20.06
CA ALA A 60 -0.55 4.45 -19.32
C ALA A 60 0.76 5.19 -19.07
N LEU A 61 1.82 4.46 -18.81
CA LEU A 61 3.11 5.07 -18.51
C LEU A 61 4.03 5.15 -19.73
N GLN A 62 3.61 4.56 -20.84
CA GLN A 62 4.39 4.54 -22.07
C GLN A 62 5.75 3.89 -21.87
N ILE A 63 5.73 2.73 -21.25
CA ILE A 63 6.94 1.93 -21.03
C ILE A 63 6.65 0.50 -21.44
N ALA A 64 7.69 -0.30 -21.58
CA ALA A 64 7.54 -1.70 -21.98
C ALA A 64 6.92 -2.51 -20.85
N GLN A 65 6.21 -3.56 -21.21
CA GLN A 65 5.60 -4.42 -20.19
C GLN A 65 6.65 -5.06 -19.29
N GLY A 66 7.79 -5.42 -19.85
CA GLY A 66 8.89 -5.97 -19.03
C GLY A 66 9.36 -4.97 -18.00
N THR A 67 9.38 -3.69 -18.36
CA THR A 67 9.74 -2.65 -17.43
C THR A 67 8.72 -2.53 -16.31
N VAL A 68 7.43 -2.66 -16.64
CA VAL A 68 6.39 -2.66 -15.63
C VAL A 68 6.66 -3.76 -14.62
N LYS A 69 6.92 -4.97 -15.11
CA LYS A 69 7.12 -6.11 -14.23
C LYS A 69 8.33 -5.94 -13.33
N SER A 70 9.46 -5.47 -13.89
CA SER A 70 10.64 -5.31 -13.08
C SER A 70 10.51 -4.18 -12.08
N ARG A 71 9.90 -3.07 -12.46
CA ARG A 71 9.68 -1.98 -11.54
C ARG A 71 8.71 -2.34 -10.44
N LEU A 72 7.69 -3.12 -10.78
CA LEU A 72 6.72 -3.55 -9.78
C LEU A 72 7.38 -4.45 -8.75
N ALA A 73 8.21 -5.39 -9.19
CA ALA A 73 8.91 -6.26 -8.26
C ALA A 73 9.77 -5.46 -7.29
N ARG A 74 10.51 -4.48 -7.82
CA ARG A 74 11.34 -3.66 -6.97
C ARG A 74 10.52 -2.77 -6.05
N ALA A 75 9.41 -2.25 -6.56
CA ALA A 75 8.53 -1.43 -5.74
C ALA A 75 8.02 -2.22 -4.56
N ARG A 76 7.57 -3.44 -4.81
CA ARG A 76 7.03 -4.28 -3.74
C ARG A 76 8.10 -4.58 -2.69
N GLU A 77 9.32 -4.86 -3.14
CA GLU A 77 10.41 -5.12 -2.21
C GLU A 77 10.70 -3.89 -1.35
N LYS A 78 10.75 -2.72 -1.96
CA LYS A 78 11.06 -1.52 -1.22
C LYS A 78 9.96 -1.13 -0.26
N ILE A 79 8.71 -1.30 -0.68
CA ILE A 79 7.59 -0.99 0.19
C ILE A 79 7.58 -1.96 1.37
N ALA A 80 7.82 -3.25 1.12
CA ALA A 80 7.85 -4.24 2.19
C ALA A 80 8.97 -3.92 3.19
N ALA A 81 10.12 -3.50 2.69
CA ALA A 81 11.22 -3.14 3.56
C ALA A 81 10.88 -1.92 4.40
N GLU A 82 10.21 -0.93 3.79
CA GLU A 82 9.81 0.25 4.54
C GLU A 82 8.79 -0.07 5.61
N LEU A 83 7.83 -0.93 5.29
CA LEU A 83 6.83 -1.32 6.26
C LEU A 83 7.46 -2.07 7.42
N LYS A 84 8.40 -2.95 7.11
CA LYS A 84 9.08 -3.69 8.14
C LYS A 84 9.87 -2.76 9.04
N ARG A 85 10.56 -1.80 8.44
CA ARG A 85 11.35 -0.85 9.20
C ARG A 85 10.44 0.00 10.11
N ARG A 86 9.23 0.28 9.69
CA ARG A 86 8.29 1.06 10.45
C ARG A 86 7.48 0.21 11.43
N GLY A 87 7.68 -1.09 11.43
CA GLY A 87 6.99 -1.98 12.35
C GLY A 87 5.59 -2.37 11.93
N VAL A 88 5.21 -2.07 10.70
CA VAL A 88 3.86 -2.40 10.25
C VAL A 88 3.83 -3.85 9.82
N GLY A 89 2.83 -4.56 10.29
CA GLY A 89 2.65 -5.94 9.86
C GLY A 89 3.52 -6.93 10.56
N GLN A 90 4.36 -6.49 11.48
CA GLN A 90 5.25 -7.42 12.12
C GLN A 90 4.59 -8.20 13.23
N THR A 91 3.54 -7.63 13.80
CA THR A 91 2.94 -8.28 14.92
C THR A 91 2.53 -9.67 14.59
N GLY A 92 1.89 -9.86 13.47
CA GLY A 92 1.42 -11.19 13.19
C GLY A 92 2.53 -12.14 12.99
N GLY A 93 3.51 -11.70 12.29
CA GLY A 93 4.57 -12.59 11.94
C GLY A 93 5.40 -13.00 13.07
N GLU A 94 5.79 -12.07 13.88
CA GLU A 94 6.68 -12.41 14.86
C GLU A 94 6.12 -13.18 15.89
N ARG A 95 4.89 -13.07 16.14
CA ARG A 95 4.33 -13.85 17.12
C ARG A 95 4.42 -15.25 16.82
N HIS A 96 4.40 -15.60 15.60
CA HIS A 96 4.42 -16.94 15.31
C HIS A 96 5.72 -17.50 15.43
N ALA A 97 6.69 -16.73 15.39
CA ALA A 97 7.98 -17.21 15.54
C ALA A 97 8.18 -17.88 16.82
N VAL A 98 7.33 -17.67 17.73
CA VAL A 98 7.51 -18.28 18.97
C VAL A 98 7.21 -19.68 18.96
#